data_7b183b7ef7f8ddd12ada1a2135e30270
#
_entry.id   7b183b7ef7f8ddd12ada1a2135e30270
#
_cell.length_a   1.000
_cell.length_b   1.000
_cell.length_c   1.000
_cell.angle_alpha   90.00
_cell.angle_beta   90.00
_cell.angle_gamma   90.00
#
_symmetry.space_group_name_H-M   'P 1'
#
loop_
_entity.id
_entity.type
_entity.pdbx_description
1 polymer ?
#
loop_
_entity_poly.entity_id
_entity_poly.type
_entity_poly.pdbx_seq_one_letter_code
_entity_poly.pdbx_strand_id
1 'polypeptide(L)'
;MNDLLLCKPGEIFLKGLNKHYFEERLVANVKRRLKPIGHFRVTYLQSALYIEAADDAADLDAAYDAVRKVFGIATITRAAACEKDKDAITALAKTYLHDAMTAARSFKVETKRSDKRFPMTSIELSQYVGGELAEAFPNTVVDVHDPELT
;
A
#
# COMPACT_ATOMS: atom_id res chain seq x y z
N MET A 1 10.59 10.08 3.56
CA MET A 1 9.87 9.02 2.82
C MET A 1 8.45 8.94 3.39
N ASN A 2 7.45 8.95 2.54
CA ASN A 2 6.04 8.98 2.97
C ASN A 2 5.50 7.57 3.19
N ASP A 3 6.04 6.90 4.20
CA ASP A 3 5.61 5.55 4.57
C ASP A 3 4.20 5.58 5.16
N LEU A 4 3.41 4.58 4.84
CA LEU A 4 2.06 4.44 5.35
C LEU A 4 1.65 2.97 5.46
N LEU A 5 0.55 2.74 6.14
CA LEU A 5 -0.11 1.44 6.16
C LEU A 5 -1.37 1.53 5.31
N LEU A 6 -1.51 0.59 4.38
CA LEU A 6 -2.71 0.44 3.56
C LEU A 6 -3.49 -0.75 4.10
N CYS A 7 -4.67 -0.49 4.63
CA CYS A 7 -5.51 -1.51 5.26
C CYS A 7 -6.77 -1.71 4.43
N LYS A 8 -7.06 -2.95 4.08
CA LYS A 8 -8.28 -3.29 3.34
C LYS A 8 -9.23 -4.07 4.24
N PRO A 9 -10.50 -3.65 4.32
CA PRO A 9 -11.52 -4.44 5.02
C PRO A 9 -11.86 -5.71 4.26
N GLY A 10 -12.41 -6.69 4.97
CA GLY A 10 -12.89 -7.91 4.36
C GLY A 10 -14.05 -7.63 3.40
N GLU A 11 -14.13 -8.38 2.31
CA GLU A 11 -15.13 -8.16 1.26
C GLU A 11 -16.57 -8.28 1.79
N ILE A 12 -16.80 -9.13 2.75
CA ILE A 12 -18.15 -9.32 3.33
C ILE A 12 -18.69 -8.01 3.91
N PHE A 13 -17.82 -7.14 4.40
CA PHE A 13 -18.22 -5.86 5.00
C PHE A 13 -18.42 -4.75 3.98
N LEU A 14 -18.02 -4.98 2.74
CA LEU A 14 -18.14 -4.01 1.65
C LEU A 14 -19.43 -4.16 0.85
N LYS A 15 -20.23 -5.18 1.17
CA LYS A 15 -21.48 -5.49 0.49
C LYS A 15 -22.67 -5.25 1.42
N GLY A 16 -23.75 -4.70 0.88
CA GLY A 16 -24.99 -4.54 1.60
C GLY A 16 -25.29 -3.11 2.01
N LEU A 17 -26.46 -2.94 2.65
CA LEU A 17 -27.01 -1.63 2.99
C LEU A 17 -26.26 -0.95 4.13
N ASN A 18 -25.50 -1.69 4.92
CA ASN A 18 -24.81 -1.18 6.10
C ASN A 18 -23.33 -0.83 5.85
N LYS A 19 -22.91 -0.82 4.59
CA LYS A 19 -21.53 -0.55 4.22
C LYS A 19 -21.00 0.76 4.85
N HIS A 20 -21.73 1.85 4.69
CA HIS A 20 -21.33 3.15 5.19
C HIS A 20 -21.21 3.16 6.73
N TYR A 21 -22.16 2.58 7.42
CA TYR A 21 -22.11 2.45 8.88
C TYR A 21 -20.89 1.63 9.33
N PHE A 22 -20.64 0.52 8.65
CA PHE A 22 -19.46 -0.31 8.95
C PHE A 22 -18.15 0.47 8.74
N GLU A 23 -18.05 1.22 7.64
CA GLU A 23 -16.87 2.01 7.32
C GLU A 23 -16.59 3.07 8.40
N GLU A 24 -17.63 3.78 8.86
CA GLU A 24 -17.51 4.76 9.93
C GLU A 24 -17.04 4.13 11.24
N ARG A 25 -17.59 2.98 11.58
CA ARG A 25 -17.21 2.25 12.79
C ARG A 25 -15.78 1.75 12.71
N LEU A 26 -15.37 1.27 11.55
CA LEU A 26 -14.01 0.79 11.33
C LEU A 26 -13.00 1.92 11.53
N VAL A 27 -13.25 3.08 10.93
CA VAL A 27 -12.39 4.26 11.09
C VAL A 27 -12.30 4.67 12.56
N ALA A 28 -13.43 4.73 13.25
CA ALA A 28 -13.48 5.09 14.66
C ALA A 28 -12.69 4.11 15.54
N ASN A 29 -12.82 2.82 15.27
CA ASN A 29 -12.11 1.78 16.02
C ASN A 29 -10.61 1.84 15.79
N VAL A 30 -10.17 2.08 14.55
CA VAL A 30 -8.76 2.24 14.21
C VAL A 30 -8.18 3.46 14.92
N LYS A 31 -8.86 4.60 14.86
CA LYS A 31 -8.43 5.83 15.54
C LYS A 31 -8.29 5.61 17.04
N ARG A 32 -9.23 4.90 17.65
CA ARG A 32 -9.19 4.62 19.09
C ARG A 32 -7.98 3.76 19.46
N ARG A 33 -7.67 2.76 18.63
CA ARG A 33 -6.50 1.89 18.85
C ARG A 33 -5.18 2.62 18.70
N LEU A 34 -5.12 3.59 17.79
CA LEU A 34 -3.90 4.34 17.52
C LEU A 34 -3.63 5.47 18.52
N LYS A 35 -4.66 5.98 19.18
CA LYS A 35 -4.54 7.15 20.08
C LYS A 35 -3.47 6.97 21.16
N PRO A 36 -3.39 5.86 21.89
CA PRO A 36 -2.35 5.69 22.91
C PRO A 36 -0.95 5.47 22.37
N ILE A 37 -0.81 5.19 21.06
CA ILE A 37 0.48 4.86 20.44
C ILE A 37 1.17 6.10 19.91
N GLY A 38 0.40 7.07 19.40
CA GLY A 38 0.98 8.27 18.82
C GLY A 38 -0.05 9.03 17.97
N HIS A 39 0.45 10.01 17.24
CA HIS A 39 -0.37 10.83 16.37
C HIS A 39 -0.32 10.28 14.94
N PHE A 40 -1.45 9.77 14.47
CA PHE A 40 -1.58 9.20 13.13
C PHE A 40 -2.71 9.89 12.38
N ARG A 41 -2.53 10.04 11.08
CA ARG A 41 -3.60 10.47 10.18
C ARG A 41 -4.26 9.24 9.57
N VAL A 42 -5.57 9.13 9.76
CA VAL A 42 -6.35 8.02 9.24
C VAL A 42 -7.31 8.55 8.19
N THR A 43 -7.22 8.04 6.98
CA THR A 43 -8.06 8.43 5.84
C THR A 43 -8.71 7.19 5.26
N TYR A 44 -10.00 7.25 4.99
CA TYR A 44 -10.73 6.19 4.29
C TYR A 44 -11.10 6.67 2.90
N LEU A 45 -10.64 5.96 1.88
CA LEU A 45 -10.83 6.34 0.49
C LEU A 45 -10.86 5.10 -0.40
N GLN A 46 -11.85 5.01 -1.28
CA GLN A 46 -11.98 3.90 -2.25
C GLN A 46 -11.90 2.51 -1.60
N SER A 47 -12.66 2.34 -0.51
CA SER A 47 -12.74 1.07 0.24
C SER A 47 -11.41 0.62 0.84
N ALA A 48 -10.51 1.53 1.11
CA ALA A 48 -9.26 1.27 1.79
C ALA A 48 -8.98 2.33 2.86
N LEU A 49 -8.27 1.93 3.90
CA LEU A 49 -7.92 2.76 5.02
C LEU A 49 -6.42 3.05 4.96
N TYR A 50 -6.05 4.32 4.98
CA TYR A 50 -4.66 4.77 4.91
C TYR A 50 -4.26 5.35 6.26
N ILE A 51 -3.18 4.85 6.83
CA ILE A 51 -2.65 5.30 8.12
C ILE A 51 -1.27 5.88 7.89
N GLU A 52 -1.10 7.15 8.18
CA GLU A 52 0.17 7.86 8.06
C GLU A 52 0.59 8.42 9.41
N ALA A 53 1.90 8.45 9.67
CA ALA A 53 2.43 9.13 10.83
C ALA A 53 2.20 10.65 10.69
N ALA A 54 1.61 11.27 11.73
CA ALA A 54 1.37 12.70 11.74
C ALA A 54 2.59 13.51 12.22
N ASP A 55 3.51 12.85 12.93
CA ASP A 55 4.76 13.46 13.41
C ASP A 55 5.88 12.41 13.41
N ASP A 56 7.10 12.85 13.70
CA ASP A 56 8.28 11.98 13.68
C ASP A 56 8.31 10.98 14.85
N ALA A 57 7.53 11.22 15.89
CA ALA A 57 7.45 10.33 17.04
C ALA A 57 6.52 9.14 16.80
N ALA A 58 5.65 9.20 15.81
CA ALA A 58 4.70 8.15 15.51
C ALA A 58 5.39 6.94 14.88
N ASP A 59 5.19 5.77 15.47
CA ASP A 59 5.83 4.53 15.06
C ASP A 59 4.84 3.65 14.25
N LEU A 60 5.11 3.49 12.96
CA LEU A 60 4.27 2.67 12.07
C LEU A 60 4.33 1.17 12.43
N ASP A 61 5.41 0.68 13.00
CA ASP A 61 5.48 -0.72 13.45
C ASP A 61 4.51 -0.97 14.59
N ALA A 62 4.47 -0.05 15.56
CA ALA A 62 3.50 -0.11 16.65
C ALA A 62 2.07 0.03 16.15
N ALA A 63 1.85 0.90 15.16
CA ALA A 63 0.54 1.05 14.52
C ALA A 63 0.12 -0.25 13.83
N TYR A 64 1.01 -0.89 13.10
CA TYR A 64 0.75 -2.18 12.46
C TYR A 64 0.28 -3.21 13.48
N ASP A 65 0.99 -3.37 14.58
CA ASP A 65 0.65 -4.34 15.63
C ASP A 65 -0.70 -4.05 16.28
N ALA A 66 -1.05 -2.79 16.44
CA ALA A 66 -2.33 -2.39 17.02
C ALA A 66 -3.49 -2.63 16.04
N VAL A 67 -3.30 -2.24 14.78
CA VAL A 67 -4.37 -2.27 13.77
C VAL A 67 -4.70 -3.67 13.31
N ARG A 68 -3.72 -4.57 13.27
CA ARG A 68 -3.99 -5.97 12.89
C ARG A 68 -4.96 -6.67 13.82
N LYS A 69 -5.19 -6.13 15.01
CA LYS A 69 -6.14 -6.66 16.00
C LYS A 69 -7.54 -6.07 15.85
N VAL A 70 -7.73 -5.13 14.94
CA VAL A 70 -9.05 -4.50 14.73
C VAL A 70 -9.91 -5.41 13.86
N PHE A 71 -11.09 -5.73 14.35
CA PHE A 71 -12.05 -6.55 13.63
C PHE A 71 -12.50 -5.85 12.34
N GLY A 72 -12.55 -6.61 11.26
CA GLY A 72 -13.00 -6.10 9.96
C GLY A 72 -11.88 -5.80 8.98
N ILE A 73 -10.62 -5.74 9.44
CA ILE A 73 -9.47 -5.54 8.55
C ILE A 73 -8.97 -6.91 8.09
N ALA A 74 -8.97 -7.13 6.78
CA ALA A 74 -8.53 -8.39 6.19
C ALA A 74 -7.03 -8.38 5.87
N THR A 75 -6.52 -7.24 5.34
CA THR A 75 -5.11 -7.14 4.95
C THR A 75 -4.53 -5.80 5.39
N ILE A 76 -3.24 -5.83 5.73
CA ILE A 76 -2.46 -4.63 6.03
C ILE A 76 -1.18 -4.73 5.21
N THR A 77 -0.89 -3.71 4.42
CA THR A 77 0.29 -3.64 3.58
C THR A 77 1.07 -2.37 3.91
N ARG A 78 2.37 -2.49 4.06
CA ARG A 78 3.23 -1.31 4.10
C ARG A 78 3.37 -0.75 2.71
N ALA A 79 3.27 0.56 2.59
CA ALA A 79 3.34 1.23 1.32
C ALA A 79 4.05 2.58 1.47
N ALA A 80 4.38 3.17 0.36
CA ALA A 80 4.91 4.52 0.31
C ALA A 80 4.16 5.31 -0.75
N ALA A 81 3.95 6.58 -0.50
CA ALA A 81 3.23 7.47 -1.41
C ALA A 81 4.18 8.41 -2.14
N CYS A 82 3.87 8.70 -3.38
CA CYS A 82 4.60 9.65 -4.20
C CYS A 82 3.66 10.37 -5.17
N GLU A 83 4.21 11.28 -5.94
CA GLU A 83 3.47 11.96 -7.00
C GLU A 83 3.06 10.97 -8.09
N LYS A 84 1.96 11.27 -8.79
CA LYS A 84 1.46 10.49 -9.91
C LYS A 84 2.29 10.75 -11.17
N ASP A 85 3.51 10.29 -11.15
CA ASP A 85 4.48 10.45 -12.22
C ASP A 85 5.30 9.16 -12.36
N LYS A 86 5.46 8.68 -13.59
CA LYS A 86 6.15 7.40 -13.83
C LYS A 86 7.57 7.37 -13.28
N ASP A 87 8.28 8.49 -13.38
CA ASP A 87 9.67 8.57 -12.92
C ASP A 87 9.76 8.67 -11.39
N ALA A 88 8.82 9.39 -10.75
CA ALA A 88 8.72 9.44 -9.29
C ALA A 88 8.38 8.06 -8.72
N ILE A 89 7.43 7.35 -9.33
CA ILE A 89 7.04 6.00 -8.94
C ILE A 89 8.24 5.06 -9.05
N THR A 90 8.96 5.11 -10.17
CA THR A 90 10.11 4.23 -10.42
C THR A 90 11.25 4.51 -9.44
N ALA A 91 11.56 5.78 -9.21
CA ALA A 91 12.61 6.16 -8.27
C ALA A 91 12.29 5.70 -6.84
N LEU A 92 11.04 5.90 -6.41
CA LEU A 92 10.60 5.44 -5.10
C LEU A 92 10.63 3.92 -4.98
N ALA A 93 10.20 3.21 -6.02
CA ALA A 93 10.23 1.76 -6.03
C ALA A 93 11.66 1.21 -5.86
N LYS A 94 12.63 1.80 -6.54
CA LYS A 94 14.03 1.37 -6.44
C LYS A 94 14.59 1.50 -5.03
N THR A 95 14.22 2.54 -4.31
CA THR A 95 14.70 2.77 -2.94
C THR A 95 13.87 2.04 -1.89
N TYR A 96 12.56 2.16 -1.97
CA TYR A 96 11.64 1.58 -0.99
C TYR A 96 11.67 0.04 -1.01
N LEU A 97 11.77 -0.54 -2.20
CA LEU A 97 11.75 -1.99 -2.38
C LEU A 97 13.14 -2.61 -2.50
N HIS A 98 14.18 -1.85 -2.20
CA HIS A 98 15.57 -2.30 -2.39
C HIS A 98 15.84 -3.66 -1.74
N ASP A 99 15.49 -3.83 -0.47
CA ASP A 99 15.77 -5.07 0.25
C ASP A 99 14.94 -6.23 -0.28
N ALA A 100 13.65 -6.00 -0.55
CA ALA A 100 12.77 -7.01 -1.10
C ALA A 100 13.23 -7.46 -2.50
N MET A 101 13.62 -6.52 -3.36
CA MET A 101 14.10 -6.83 -4.70
C MET A 101 15.45 -7.54 -4.68
N THR A 102 16.32 -7.20 -3.74
CA THR A 102 17.63 -7.84 -3.60
C THR A 102 17.46 -9.31 -3.16
N ALA A 103 16.48 -9.59 -2.32
CA ALA A 103 16.22 -10.94 -1.81
C ALA A 103 15.42 -11.81 -2.78
N ALA A 104 14.61 -11.23 -3.64
CA ALA A 104 13.71 -11.97 -4.53
C ALA A 104 14.46 -12.50 -5.76
N ARG A 105 14.08 -13.68 -6.23
CA ARG A 105 14.59 -14.27 -7.48
C ARG A 105 13.76 -13.86 -8.68
N SER A 106 12.48 -13.61 -8.46
CA SER A 106 11.54 -13.21 -9.50
C SER A 106 10.51 -12.24 -8.95
N PHE A 107 9.98 -11.43 -9.85
CA PHE A 107 8.97 -10.43 -9.46
C PHE A 107 8.03 -10.11 -10.62
N LYS A 108 6.91 -9.52 -10.30
CA LYS A 108 6.06 -8.83 -11.28
C LYS A 108 5.55 -7.53 -10.68
N VAL A 109 5.17 -6.62 -11.55
CA VAL A 109 4.53 -5.35 -11.18
C VAL A 109 3.07 -5.41 -11.58
N GLU A 110 2.20 -5.16 -10.62
CA GLU A 110 0.77 -4.99 -10.86
C GLU A 110 0.39 -3.54 -10.63
N THR A 111 -0.38 -2.98 -11.53
CA THR A 111 -0.84 -1.60 -11.46
C THR A 111 -2.35 -1.54 -11.50
N LYS A 112 -2.92 -0.74 -10.60
CA LYS A 112 -4.34 -0.38 -10.63
C LYS A 112 -4.43 1.12 -10.83
N ARG A 113 -5.01 1.55 -11.97
CA ARG A 113 -5.19 2.95 -12.29
C ARG A 113 -6.60 3.39 -11.94
N SER A 114 -6.74 4.08 -10.83
CA SER A 114 -8.03 4.65 -10.40
C SER A 114 -8.29 6.01 -11.05
N ASP A 115 -7.24 6.80 -11.27
CA ASP A 115 -7.33 8.10 -11.92
C ASP A 115 -7.06 7.93 -13.42
N LYS A 116 -8.14 8.01 -14.20
CA LYS A 116 -8.06 7.82 -15.66
C LYS A 116 -7.35 8.97 -16.38
N ARG A 117 -7.06 10.07 -15.70
CA ARG A 117 -6.28 11.18 -16.26
C ARG A 117 -4.78 10.88 -16.29
N PHE A 118 -4.34 9.86 -15.59
CA PHE A 118 -2.95 9.42 -15.64
C PHE A 118 -2.61 9.01 -17.08
N PRO A 119 -1.49 9.50 -17.67
CA PRO A 119 -1.24 9.38 -19.10
C PRO A 119 -0.89 7.97 -19.60
N MET A 120 -0.62 7.03 -18.68
CA MET A 120 -0.30 5.65 -19.04
C MET A 120 -1.41 4.71 -18.60
N THR A 121 -1.62 3.64 -19.36
CA THR A 121 -2.51 2.54 -18.92
C THR A 121 -1.82 1.74 -17.81
N SER A 122 -2.61 0.90 -17.10
CA SER A 122 -2.06 0.01 -16.09
C SER A 122 -0.99 -0.91 -16.64
N ILE A 123 -1.22 -1.45 -17.84
CA ILE A 123 -0.26 -2.35 -18.50
C ILE A 123 1.03 -1.61 -18.85
N GLU A 124 0.90 -0.42 -19.45
CA GLU A 124 2.06 0.39 -19.81
C GLU A 124 2.91 0.75 -18.60
N LEU A 125 2.28 1.16 -17.49
CA LEU A 125 3.00 1.50 -16.27
C LEU A 125 3.67 0.28 -15.65
N SER A 126 2.98 -0.87 -15.63
CA SER A 126 3.58 -2.12 -15.14
C SER A 126 4.80 -2.52 -15.94
N GLN A 127 4.75 -2.38 -17.26
CA GLN A 127 5.89 -2.68 -18.12
C GLN A 127 7.05 -1.70 -17.92
N TYR A 128 6.74 -0.42 -17.78
CA TYR A 128 7.75 0.60 -17.57
C TYR A 128 8.48 0.41 -16.24
N VAL A 129 7.73 0.31 -15.15
CA VAL A 129 8.30 0.11 -13.81
C VAL A 129 9.04 -1.23 -13.72
N GLY A 130 8.43 -2.29 -14.27
CA GLY A 130 9.05 -3.62 -14.29
C GLY A 130 10.37 -3.65 -15.05
N GLY A 131 10.45 -2.98 -16.19
CA GLY A 131 11.69 -2.87 -16.97
C GLY A 131 12.78 -2.11 -16.21
N GLU A 132 12.42 -1.00 -15.57
CA GLU A 132 13.36 -0.21 -14.78
C GLU A 132 13.87 -0.98 -13.55
N LEU A 133 12.99 -1.72 -12.88
CA LEU A 133 13.38 -2.55 -11.74
C LEU A 133 14.26 -3.72 -12.17
N ALA A 134 13.96 -4.37 -13.30
CA ALA A 134 14.79 -5.45 -13.82
C ALA A 134 16.21 -4.97 -14.15
N GLU A 135 16.33 -3.76 -14.69
CA GLU A 135 17.64 -3.15 -14.98
C GLU A 135 18.40 -2.80 -13.70
N ALA A 136 17.71 -2.27 -12.71
CA ALA A 136 18.32 -1.88 -11.43
C ALA A 136 18.71 -3.09 -10.57
N PHE A 137 18.01 -4.22 -10.72
CA PHE A 137 18.22 -5.43 -9.91
C PHE A 137 18.46 -6.63 -10.85
N PRO A 138 19.65 -6.75 -11.44
CA PRO A 138 19.92 -7.74 -12.49
C PRO A 138 19.86 -9.21 -12.01
N ASN A 139 19.88 -9.47 -10.71
CA ASN A 139 19.76 -10.80 -10.17
C ASN A 139 18.29 -11.25 -9.99
N THR A 140 17.34 -10.39 -10.32
CA THR A 140 15.90 -10.66 -10.22
C THR A 140 15.29 -10.57 -11.61
N VAL A 141 14.48 -11.57 -11.97
CA VAL A 141 13.85 -11.63 -13.30
C VAL A 141 12.35 -11.39 -13.19
N VAL A 142 11.78 -10.88 -14.27
CA VAL A 142 10.32 -10.71 -14.35
C VAL A 142 9.69 -12.07 -14.61
N ASP A 143 8.72 -12.45 -13.79
CA ASP A 143 7.91 -13.65 -13.95
C ASP A 143 6.46 -13.32 -13.65
N VAL A 144 5.65 -13.22 -14.71
CA VAL A 144 4.24 -12.82 -14.57
C VAL A 144 3.32 -13.96 -14.13
N HIS A 145 3.81 -15.19 -14.12
CA HIS A 145 3.00 -16.37 -13.80
C HIS A 145 3.17 -16.83 -12.36
N ASP A 146 4.40 -16.90 -11.86
CA ASP A 146 4.68 -17.40 -10.52
C ASP A 146 5.85 -16.62 -9.87
N PRO A 147 5.68 -15.33 -9.64
CA PRO A 147 6.73 -14.51 -9.02
C PRO A 147 6.84 -14.74 -7.53
N GLU A 148 8.04 -14.60 -6.99
CA GLU A 148 8.26 -14.55 -5.54
C GLU A 148 7.72 -13.26 -4.94
N LEU A 149 7.83 -12.14 -5.69
CA LEU A 149 7.46 -10.81 -5.22
C LEU A 149 6.49 -10.17 -6.21
N THR A 150 5.39 -9.64 -5.70
CA THR A 150 4.43 -8.86 -6.49
C THR A 150 4.34 -7.46 -5.98
#